data_b28a5eb7612867f1d108be4b9ca0109d
#
_entry.id   b28a5eb7612867f1d108be4b9ca0109d
#
_cell.length_a   1.000
_cell.length_b   1.000
_cell.length_c   1.000
_cell.angle_alpha   90.00
_cell.angle_beta   90.00
_cell.angle_gamma   90.00
#
_symmetry.space_group_name_H-M   'P 1'
#
loop_
_entity.id
_entity.type
_entity.pdbx_description
1 polymer ?
#
loop_
_entity_poly.entity_id
_entity_poly.type
_entity_poly.pdbx_seq_one_letter_code
_entity_poly.pdbx_strand_id
1 'polypeptide(L)'
;MEVEVRAALEKFRRGDDETAFFDLIDMPGEVLTGIIDVFHAEPRADIRAFSVKAAWERREETVIPFLAEALNDPAEEVWQQALDGLVAFSLPASLKILQSARSRKFTEETAAKRFNLWLEEAIQQVEFELQTKV
;
A
#
# COMPACT_ATOMS: atom_id res chain seq x y z
N MET A 1 -16.68 -2.26 -12.66
CA MET A 1 -15.52 -2.68 -11.83
C MET A 1 -15.53 -2.05 -10.45
N GLU A 2 -15.80 -0.78 -10.34
CA GLU A 2 -15.91 -0.13 -9.02
C GLU A 2 -17.02 -0.74 -8.14
N VAL A 3 -18.14 -1.13 -8.75
CA VAL A 3 -19.26 -1.77 -8.03
C VAL A 3 -18.80 -3.08 -7.38
N GLU A 4 -18.02 -3.87 -8.09
CA GLU A 4 -17.51 -5.15 -7.58
C GLU A 4 -16.49 -4.93 -6.45
N VAL A 5 -15.66 -3.90 -6.58
CA VAL A 5 -14.72 -3.54 -5.53
C VAL A 5 -15.47 -3.10 -4.27
N ARG A 6 -16.50 -2.26 -4.42
CA ARG A 6 -17.31 -1.81 -3.29
C ARG A 6 -18.02 -2.99 -2.61
N ALA A 7 -18.52 -3.94 -3.39
CA ALA A 7 -19.15 -5.15 -2.83
C ALA A 7 -18.16 -5.96 -2.00
N ALA A 8 -16.92 -6.13 -2.48
CA ALA A 8 -15.89 -6.82 -1.73
C ALA A 8 -15.54 -6.09 -0.44
N LEU A 9 -15.42 -4.76 -0.49
CA LEU A 9 -15.11 -3.96 0.69
C LEU A 9 -16.25 -3.98 1.71
N GLU A 10 -17.51 -4.14 1.28
CA GLU A 10 -18.62 -4.31 2.20
C GLU A 10 -18.46 -5.59 3.02
N LYS A 11 -17.91 -6.65 2.44
CA LYS A 11 -17.61 -7.87 3.21
C LYS A 11 -16.56 -7.58 4.29
N PHE A 12 -15.57 -6.77 3.96
CA PHE A 12 -14.58 -6.34 4.96
C PHE A 12 -15.25 -5.56 6.09
N ARG A 13 -16.16 -4.62 5.76
CA ARG A 13 -16.88 -3.83 6.77
C ARG A 13 -17.67 -4.71 7.74
N ARG A 14 -18.17 -5.87 7.27
CA ARG A 14 -18.93 -6.82 8.06
C ARG A 14 -18.06 -7.79 8.86
N GLY A 15 -16.74 -7.63 8.78
CA GLY A 15 -15.80 -8.50 9.47
C GLY A 15 -15.38 -9.74 8.70
N ASP A 16 -15.77 -9.87 7.44
CA ASP A 16 -15.40 -10.99 6.58
C ASP A 16 -14.19 -10.63 5.73
N ASP A 17 -13.07 -10.44 6.40
CA ASP A 17 -11.83 -9.95 5.79
C ASP A 17 -11.26 -10.93 4.77
N GLU A 18 -11.33 -12.22 5.07
CA GLU A 18 -10.76 -13.25 4.20
C GLU A 18 -11.46 -13.32 2.86
N THR A 19 -12.79 -13.36 2.86
CA THR A 19 -13.57 -13.39 1.62
C THR A 19 -13.38 -12.11 0.82
N ALA A 20 -13.38 -10.96 1.49
CA ALA A 20 -13.14 -9.68 0.85
C ALA A 20 -11.77 -9.66 0.16
N PHE A 21 -10.75 -10.17 0.84
CA PHE A 21 -9.38 -10.22 0.32
C PHE A 21 -9.31 -11.09 -0.95
N PHE A 22 -9.83 -12.31 -0.88
CA PHE A 22 -9.79 -13.22 -2.03
C PHE A 22 -10.62 -12.70 -3.21
N ASP A 23 -11.77 -12.06 -2.93
CA ASP A 23 -12.56 -11.46 -4.00
C ASP A 23 -11.73 -10.43 -4.78
N LEU A 24 -11.00 -9.57 -4.07
CA LEU A 24 -10.18 -8.53 -4.71
C LEU A 24 -8.96 -9.11 -5.44
N ILE A 25 -8.34 -10.14 -4.87
CA ILE A 25 -7.17 -10.78 -5.49
C ILE A 25 -7.56 -11.47 -6.81
N ASP A 26 -8.72 -12.10 -6.85
CA ASP A 26 -9.14 -12.89 -8.00
C ASP A 26 -9.83 -12.09 -9.11
N MET A 27 -10.10 -10.79 -8.89
CA MET A 27 -10.73 -9.96 -9.91
C MET A 27 -9.80 -9.70 -11.10
N PRO A 28 -10.35 -9.42 -12.31
CA PRO A 28 -9.54 -9.08 -13.49
C PRO A 28 -8.63 -7.88 -13.28
N GLY A 29 -7.65 -7.71 -14.18
CA GLY A 29 -6.64 -6.67 -14.05
C GLY A 29 -7.13 -5.23 -13.91
N GLU A 30 -8.28 -4.90 -14.51
CA GLU A 30 -8.86 -3.56 -14.41
C GLU A 30 -9.31 -3.20 -12.98
N VAL A 31 -9.35 -4.17 -12.08
CA VAL A 31 -9.76 -3.93 -10.70
C VAL A 31 -8.87 -2.91 -9.98
N LEU A 32 -7.61 -2.82 -10.38
CA LEU A 32 -6.70 -1.87 -9.73
C LEU A 32 -7.21 -0.43 -9.82
N THR A 33 -7.72 -0.02 -10.99
CA THR A 33 -8.32 1.31 -11.15
C THR A 33 -9.49 1.49 -10.18
N GLY A 34 -10.35 0.47 -10.07
CA GLY A 34 -11.48 0.51 -9.14
C GLY A 34 -11.05 0.60 -7.68
N ILE A 35 -10.00 -0.13 -7.30
CA ILE A 35 -9.46 -0.07 -5.94
C ILE A 35 -8.93 1.34 -5.63
N ILE A 36 -8.22 1.94 -6.57
CA ILE A 36 -7.65 3.29 -6.41
C ILE A 36 -8.77 4.31 -6.26
N ASP A 37 -9.82 4.23 -7.09
CA ASP A 37 -10.94 5.14 -7.03
C ASP A 37 -11.66 5.04 -5.68
N VAL A 38 -11.89 3.83 -5.19
CA VAL A 38 -12.52 3.62 -3.89
C VAL A 38 -11.62 4.13 -2.77
N PHE A 39 -10.31 3.88 -2.86
CA PHE A 39 -9.35 4.37 -1.87
C PHE A 39 -9.45 5.89 -1.71
N HIS A 40 -9.51 6.62 -2.83
CA HIS A 40 -9.58 8.09 -2.79
C HIS A 40 -10.85 8.60 -2.12
N ALA A 41 -11.94 7.85 -2.20
CA ALA A 41 -13.24 8.26 -1.66
C ALA A 41 -13.50 7.72 -0.24
N GLU A 42 -12.67 6.81 0.25
CA GLU A 42 -12.94 6.09 1.51
C GLU A 42 -12.46 6.86 2.74
N PRO A 43 -13.37 7.25 3.65
CA PRO A 43 -12.98 7.98 4.86
C PRO A 43 -12.33 7.10 5.94
N ARG A 44 -12.62 5.79 5.96
CA ARG A 44 -12.08 4.90 7.01
C ARG A 44 -10.67 4.44 6.67
N ALA A 45 -9.75 4.69 7.60
CA ALA A 45 -8.35 4.32 7.43
C ALA A 45 -8.14 2.81 7.33
N ASP A 46 -8.89 2.01 8.09
CA ASP A 46 -8.75 0.55 8.05
C ASP A 46 -9.13 -0.01 6.67
N ILE A 47 -10.14 0.57 6.03
CA ILE A 47 -10.55 0.15 4.69
C ILE A 47 -9.53 0.62 3.65
N ARG A 48 -9.01 1.84 3.79
CA ARG A 48 -7.93 2.30 2.90
C ARG A 48 -6.70 1.39 3.02
N ALA A 49 -6.32 1.02 4.24
CA ALA A 49 -5.19 0.12 4.46
C ALA A 49 -5.43 -1.26 3.83
N PHE A 50 -6.63 -1.79 3.99
CA PHE A 50 -7.01 -3.06 3.38
C PHE A 50 -6.96 -2.99 1.86
N SER A 51 -7.41 -1.87 1.28
CA SER A 51 -7.38 -1.65 -0.16
C SER A 51 -5.94 -1.65 -0.69
N VAL A 52 -5.01 -1.01 0.02
CA VAL A 52 -3.60 -1.00 -0.36
C VAL A 52 -3.02 -2.42 -0.32
N LYS A 53 -3.32 -3.16 0.75
CA LYS A 53 -2.88 -4.55 0.89
C LYS A 53 -3.37 -5.41 -0.26
N ALA A 54 -4.66 -5.36 -0.55
CA ALA A 54 -5.24 -6.15 -1.64
C ALA A 54 -4.61 -5.76 -2.98
N ALA A 55 -4.34 -4.47 -3.18
CA ALA A 55 -3.74 -4.00 -4.43
C ALA A 55 -2.34 -4.57 -4.64
N TRP A 56 -1.45 -4.50 -3.62
CA TRP A 56 -0.08 -4.97 -3.84
C TRP A 56 0.05 -6.50 -3.76
N GLU A 57 -0.83 -7.19 -3.05
CA GLU A 57 -0.82 -8.65 -2.98
C GLU A 57 -1.12 -9.30 -4.32
N ARG A 58 -1.71 -8.56 -5.27
CA ARG A 58 -1.90 -9.03 -6.64
C ARG A 58 -0.58 -9.14 -7.41
N ARG A 59 0.49 -8.55 -6.88
CA ARG A 59 1.86 -8.64 -7.44
C ARG A 59 2.00 -8.14 -8.88
N GLU A 60 1.19 -7.16 -9.25
CA GLU A 60 1.30 -6.50 -10.55
C GLU A 60 2.11 -5.20 -10.37
N GLU A 61 3.19 -5.05 -11.13
CA GLU A 61 4.10 -3.90 -10.98
C GLU A 61 3.41 -2.55 -11.24
N THR A 62 2.31 -2.56 -11.97
CA THR A 62 1.52 -1.36 -12.21
C THR A 62 0.98 -0.73 -10.94
N VAL A 63 1.00 -1.45 -9.80
CA VAL A 63 0.56 -0.92 -8.51
C VAL A 63 1.58 0.04 -7.88
N ILE A 64 2.83 0.00 -8.32
CA ILE A 64 3.91 0.76 -7.65
C ILE A 64 3.62 2.26 -7.54
N PRO A 65 3.14 2.97 -8.57
CA PRO A 65 2.78 4.37 -8.40
C PRO A 65 1.70 4.62 -7.35
N PHE A 66 0.74 3.71 -7.22
CA PHE A 66 -0.29 3.80 -6.19
C PHE A 66 0.32 3.64 -4.79
N LEU A 67 1.31 2.74 -4.63
CA LEU A 67 2.00 2.58 -3.36
C LEU A 67 2.75 3.86 -2.97
N ALA A 68 3.34 4.54 -3.94
CA ALA A 68 3.99 5.82 -3.69
C ALA A 68 2.99 6.86 -3.15
N GLU A 69 1.80 6.89 -3.71
CA GLU A 69 0.72 7.77 -3.25
C GLU A 69 0.27 7.38 -1.84
N ALA A 70 0.00 6.10 -1.60
CA ALA A 70 -0.48 5.61 -0.31
C ALA A 70 0.55 5.84 0.80
N LEU A 71 1.82 5.94 0.45
CA LEU A 71 2.89 6.22 1.41
C LEU A 71 2.74 7.60 2.04
N ASN A 72 1.98 8.50 1.43
CA ASN A 72 1.71 9.84 1.95
C ASN A 72 0.38 9.94 2.71
N ASP A 73 -0.32 8.82 2.92
CA ASP A 73 -1.57 8.83 3.67
C ASP A 73 -1.31 9.26 5.13
N PRO A 74 -2.21 10.06 5.73
CA PRO A 74 -2.03 10.48 7.12
C PRO A 74 -2.13 9.34 8.13
N ALA A 75 -2.82 8.24 7.80
CA ALA A 75 -3.00 7.13 8.72
C ALA A 75 -1.82 6.15 8.67
N GLU A 76 -1.28 5.85 9.84
CA GLU A 76 -0.12 4.95 9.96
C GLU A 76 -0.39 3.58 9.32
N GLU A 77 -1.55 2.99 9.58
CA GLU A 77 -1.89 1.68 9.03
C GLU A 77 -1.88 1.65 7.50
N VAL A 78 -2.17 2.77 6.86
CA VAL A 78 -2.17 2.87 5.40
C VAL A 78 -0.74 2.95 4.87
N TRP A 79 0.09 3.85 5.42
CA TRP A 79 1.46 3.96 4.90
C TRP A 79 2.31 2.74 5.29
N GLN A 80 1.97 2.02 6.37
CA GLN A 80 2.63 0.74 6.67
C GLN A 80 2.38 -0.28 5.58
N GLN A 81 1.15 -0.38 5.07
CA GLN A 81 0.85 -1.27 3.96
C GLN A 81 1.58 -0.87 2.68
N ALA A 82 1.72 0.42 2.44
CA ALA A 82 2.48 0.89 1.29
C ALA A 82 3.95 0.49 1.40
N LEU A 83 4.55 0.62 2.58
CA LEU A 83 5.92 0.18 2.83
C LEU A 83 6.07 -1.33 2.58
N ASP A 84 5.14 -2.12 3.13
CA ASP A 84 5.17 -3.58 2.95
C ASP A 84 5.12 -3.96 1.48
N GLY A 85 4.27 -3.29 0.69
CA GLY A 85 4.18 -3.55 -0.73
C GLY A 85 5.46 -3.19 -1.48
N LEU A 86 6.04 -2.04 -1.18
CA LEU A 86 7.28 -1.61 -1.82
C LEU A 86 8.44 -2.57 -1.50
N VAL A 87 8.51 -3.03 -0.26
CA VAL A 87 9.52 -4.03 0.14
C VAL A 87 9.25 -5.37 -0.57
N ALA A 88 7.99 -5.78 -0.67
CA ALA A 88 7.63 -7.04 -1.33
C ALA A 88 8.09 -7.08 -2.78
N PHE A 89 7.99 -5.97 -3.50
CA PHE A 89 8.49 -5.89 -4.87
C PHE A 89 10.01 -5.81 -4.95
N SER A 90 10.64 -5.09 -4.04
CA SER A 90 12.11 -4.94 -3.96
C SER A 90 12.75 -4.62 -5.31
N LEU A 91 12.17 -3.67 -6.03
CA LEU A 91 12.68 -3.24 -7.33
C LEU A 91 13.45 -1.93 -7.19
N PRO A 92 14.31 -1.58 -8.18
CA PRO A 92 14.96 -0.25 -8.17
C PRO A 92 13.95 0.88 -8.05
N ALA A 93 12.77 0.76 -8.69
CA ALA A 93 11.70 1.75 -8.58
C ALA A 93 11.19 1.86 -7.13
N SER A 94 11.09 0.73 -6.42
CA SER A 94 10.70 0.72 -5.00
C SER A 94 11.70 1.53 -4.17
N LEU A 95 12.99 1.26 -4.37
CA LEU A 95 14.03 1.95 -3.62
C LEU A 95 13.99 3.46 -3.84
N LYS A 96 13.81 3.88 -5.09
CA LYS A 96 13.75 5.30 -5.43
C LYS A 96 12.58 6.00 -4.72
N ILE A 97 11.41 5.34 -4.70
CA ILE A 97 10.23 5.88 -4.03
C ILE A 97 10.48 6.00 -2.53
N LEU A 98 11.06 4.96 -1.92
CA LEU A 98 11.36 4.96 -0.48
C LEU A 98 12.35 6.06 -0.14
N GLN A 99 13.41 6.23 -0.92
CA GLN A 99 14.39 7.29 -0.69
C GLN A 99 13.76 8.67 -0.79
N SER A 100 12.88 8.88 -1.77
CA SER A 100 12.17 10.15 -1.94
C SER A 100 11.26 10.46 -0.75
N ALA A 101 10.73 9.43 -0.08
CA ALA A 101 9.86 9.60 1.07
C ALA A 101 10.57 10.17 2.30
N ARG A 102 11.91 10.20 2.31
CA ARG A 102 12.67 10.83 3.39
C ARG A 102 12.35 12.32 3.54
N SER A 103 11.88 12.95 2.49
CA SER A 103 11.54 14.38 2.50
C SER A 103 10.13 14.67 3.01
N ARG A 104 9.34 13.64 3.34
CA ARG A 104 7.97 13.84 3.83
C ARG A 104 7.97 14.65 5.13
N LYS A 105 7.09 15.66 5.19
CA LYS A 105 6.93 16.53 6.35
C LYS A 105 5.77 16.08 7.20
N PHE A 106 5.91 16.24 8.52
CA PHE A 106 4.87 15.92 9.50
C PHE A 106 4.68 17.12 10.41
N THR A 107 3.44 17.29 10.89
CA THR A 107 3.13 18.32 11.87
C THR A 107 3.49 17.88 13.29
N GLU A 108 3.53 16.56 13.55
CA GLU A 108 3.85 16.00 14.86
C GLU A 108 5.15 15.24 14.82
N GLU A 109 6.02 15.52 15.80
CA GLU A 109 7.34 14.91 15.90
C GLU A 109 7.25 13.39 16.10
N THR A 110 6.32 12.93 16.92
CA THR A 110 6.14 11.49 17.19
C THR A 110 5.78 10.73 15.91
N ALA A 111 4.87 11.29 15.11
CA ALA A 111 4.49 10.70 13.85
C ALA A 111 5.67 10.64 12.88
N ALA A 112 6.46 11.70 12.82
CA ALA A 112 7.65 11.76 11.99
C ALA A 112 8.67 10.69 12.37
N LYS A 113 8.91 10.50 13.66
CA LYS A 113 9.85 9.50 14.16
C LYS A 113 9.41 8.08 13.82
N ARG A 114 8.13 7.79 14.00
CA ARG A 114 7.58 6.47 13.67
C ARG A 114 7.71 6.18 12.18
N PHE A 115 7.31 7.14 11.35
CA PHE A 115 7.41 6.98 9.90
C PHE A 115 8.86 6.76 9.47
N ASN A 116 9.78 7.58 9.96
CA ASN A 116 11.19 7.50 9.57
C ASN A 116 11.83 6.19 10.00
N LEU A 117 11.47 5.67 11.18
CA LEU A 117 11.96 4.39 11.65
C LEU A 117 11.57 3.25 10.70
N TRP A 118 10.28 3.17 10.37
CA TRP A 118 9.77 2.15 9.45
C TRP A 118 10.35 2.32 8.04
N LEU A 119 10.48 3.57 7.60
CA LEU A 119 11.00 3.88 6.28
C LEU A 119 12.46 3.43 6.13
N GLU A 120 13.32 3.74 7.11
CA GLU A 120 14.72 3.36 7.03
C GLU A 120 14.90 1.85 7.06
N GLU A 121 14.10 1.13 7.83
CA GLU A 121 14.08 -0.33 7.79
C GLU A 121 13.69 -0.85 6.40
N ALA A 122 12.66 -0.28 5.81
CA ALA A 122 12.21 -0.68 4.47
C ALA A 122 13.31 -0.44 3.43
N ILE A 123 13.98 0.71 3.51
CA ILE A 123 15.09 1.04 2.61
C ILE A 123 16.20 -0.01 2.73
N GLN A 124 16.58 -0.34 3.95
CA GLN A 124 17.65 -1.33 4.19
C GLN A 124 17.28 -2.69 3.62
N GLN A 125 16.03 -3.11 3.79
CA GLN A 125 15.57 -4.39 3.26
C GLN A 125 15.63 -4.43 1.73
N VAL A 126 15.17 -3.36 1.07
CA VAL A 126 15.19 -3.31 -0.40
C VAL A 126 16.63 -3.25 -0.90
N GLU A 127 17.49 -2.46 -0.26
CA GLU A 127 18.91 -2.39 -0.64
C GLU A 127 19.57 -3.77 -0.54
N PHE A 128 19.30 -4.49 0.55
CA PHE A 128 19.82 -5.84 0.73
C PHE A 128 19.35 -6.79 -0.38
N GLU A 129 18.06 -6.78 -0.67
CA GLU A 129 17.49 -7.62 -1.72
C GLU A 129 18.08 -7.31 -3.10
N LEU A 130 18.28 -6.05 -3.41
CA LEU A 130 18.88 -5.65 -4.70
C LEU A 130 20.33 -6.08 -4.81
N GLN A 131 21.08 -6.08 -3.70
CA GLN A 131 22.48 -6.53 -3.69
C GLN A 131 22.58 -8.04 -3.86
N THR A 132 21.64 -8.81 -3.35
CA THR A 132 21.68 -10.27 -3.40
C THR A 132 21.18 -10.86 -4.71
N LYS A 133 20.58 -10.05 -5.59
CA LYS A 133 20.05 -10.48 -6.88
C LYS A 133 21.09 -10.47 -8.01
N VAL A 134 22.32 -10.35 -7.71
CA VAL A 134 23.40 -10.30 -8.72
C VAL A 134 23.72 -11.67 -9.29
#